data_8b5689a04532bea477bfe56cce6de722
#
_entry.id   8b5689a04532bea477bfe56cce6de722
#
_cell.length_a   1.000
_cell.length_b   1.000
_cell.length_c   1.000
_cell.angle_alpha   90.00
_cell.angle_beta   90.00
_cell.angle_gamma   90.00
#
_symmetry.space_group_name_H-M   'P 1'
#
loop_
_entity.id
_entity.type
_entity.pdbx_description
1 polymer ?
#
loop_
_entity_poly.entity_id
_entity_poly.type
_entity_poly.pdbx_seq_one_letter_code
_entity_poly.pdbx_strand_id
1 'polypeptide(L)'
;MTDILESSNLREKLCTLGLALVNQELAQVAVPPQNASDGYWFGGGNVIMDKDGSLLLCGRYRNYGDSRTGTGAGERGLEFAIFRSPDPFGNWEKIKSFTKSDLACNGLDVVSIEGGGLLRTEKGYELFISTEKDKSYPEGFEGFQKPGTGVWSIDWLVTDRIENLNPSKLISILKTEDLATLHIKDPVPLPHPNSGTALLFCNHPF
;
A
#
# COMPACT_ATOMS: atom_id res chain seq x y z
N MET A 1 -20.52 -10.65 -21.81
CA MET A 1 -19.19 -10.26 -21.29
C MET A 1 -18.09 -11.24 -21.71
N THR A 2 -18.41 -12.38 -22.26
CA THR A 2 -17.49 -13.44 -22.75
C THR A 2 -16.85 -13.12 -24.10
N ASP A 3 -17.51 -12.36 -24.98
CA ASP A 3 -17.01 -12.12 -26.36
C ASP A 3 -15.81 -11.16 -26.51
N ILE A 4 -15.52 -10.37 -25.49
CA ILE A 4 -14.42 -9.37 -25.58
C ILE A 4 -13.04 -10.04 -25.47
N LEU A 5 -12.93 -11.15 -24.75
CA LEU A 5 -11.68 -11.89 -24.57
C LEU A 5 -11.40 -12.89 -25.69
N GLU A 6 -12.36 -13.17 -26.57
CA GLU A 6 -12.20 -14.09 -27.70
C GLU A 6 -11.62 -13.41 -28.95
N SER A 7 -11.50 -12.08 -28.98
CA SER A 7 -10.81 -11.38 -30.07
C SER A 7 -9.32 -11.71 -30.03
N SER A 8 -8.85 -12.47 -31.02
CA SER A 8 -7.42 -12.84 -31.17
C SER A 8 -6.49 -11.61 -31.10
N ASN A 9 -6.91 -10.49 -31.64
CA ASN A 9 -6.19 -9.21 -31.64
C ASN A 9 -6.07 -8.61 -30.22
N LEU A 10 -7.13 -8.66 -29.39
CA LEU A 10 -7.06 -8.17 -28.02
C LEU A 10 -6.16 -9.05 -27.16
N ARG A 11 -6.28 -10.36 -27.30
CA ARG A 11 -5.41 -11.32 -26.59
C ARG A 11 -3.94 -11.10 -26.93
N GLU A 12 -3.60 -10.92 -28.20
CA GLU A 12 -2.24 -10.65 -28.65
C GLU A 12 -1.70 -9.34 -28.08
N LYS A 13 -2.50 -8.26 -28.10
CA LYS A 13 -2.14 -6.97 -27.50
C LYS A 13 -1.92 -7.08 -25.98
N LEU A 14 -2.77 -7.82 -25.28
CA LEU A 14 -2.62 -8.03 -23.84
C LEU A 14 -1.38 -8.89 -23.51
N CYS A 15 -1.09 -9.90 -24.31
CA CYS A 15 0.14 -10.69 -24.16
C CYS A 15 1.38 -9.82 -24.39
N THR A 16 1.40 -9.01 -25.45
CA THR A 16 2.49 -8.09 -25.76
C THR A 16 2.72 -7.09 -24.65
N LEU A 17 1.63 -6.47 -24.14
CA LEU A 17 1.70 -5.58 -22.99
C LEU A 17 2.24 -6.30 -21.75
N GLY A 18 1.74 -7.49 -21.45
CA GLY A 18 2.19 -8.28 -20.30
C GLY A 18 3.68 -8.63 -20.37
N LEU A 19 4.16 -9.03 -21.56
CA LEU A 19 5.58 -9.29 -21.78
C LEU A 19 6.44 -8.05 -21.62
N ALA A 20 5.96 -6.88 -22.07
CA ALA A 20 6.66 -5.61 -21.91
C ALA A 20 6.75 -5.20 -20.43
N LEU A 21 5.67 -5.40 -19.65
CA LEU A 21 5.63 -5.06 -18.22
C LEU A 21 6.59 -5.91 -17.36
N VAL A 22 6.90 -7.13 -17.77
CA VAL A 22 7.83 -8.02 -17.04
C VAL A 22 9.24 -8.03 -17.60
N ASN A 23 9.53 -7.21 -18.62
CA ASN A 23 10.86 -7.13 -19.22
C ASN A 23 11.84 -6.40 -18.29
N GLN A 24 12.68 -7.18 -17.60
CA GLN A 24 13.66 -6.64 -16.64
C GLN A 24 14.80 -5.85 -17.31
N GLU A 25 15.08 -6.07 -18.59
CA GLU A 25 16.12 -5.33 -19.31
C GLU A 25 15.73 -3.85 -19.53
N LEU A 26 14.43 -3.57 -19.57
CA LEU A 26 13.89 -2.22 -19.70
C LEU A 26 13.48 -1.60 -18.35
N ALA A 27 13.55 -2.37 -17.28
CA ALA A 27 13.14 -1.90 -15.97
C ALA A 27 14.11 -0.85 -15.41
N GLN A 28 13.56 0.19 -14.84
CA GLN A 28 14.31 1.23 -14.12
C GLN A 28 13.83 1.31 -12.68
N VAL A 29 14.77 1.53 -11.77
CA VAL A 29 14.46 1.74 -10.36
C VAL A 29 14.02 3.20 -10.18
N ALA A 30 12.73 3.42 -9.99
CA ALA A 30 12.17 4.74 -9.74
C ALA A 30 12.60 5.29 -8.37
N VAL A 31 12.50 4.49 -7.34
CA VAL A 31 12.91 4.84 -5.97
C VAL A 31 13.87 3.77 -5.45
N PRO A 32 15.13 4.12 -5.15
CA PRO A 32 16.10 3.17 -4.63
C PRO A 32 15.72 2.69 -3.23
N PRO A 33 16.14 1.49 -2.83
CA PRO A 33 15.98 1.02 -1.46
C PRO A 33 16.79 1.88 -0.48
N GLN A 34 16.41 1.87 0.79
CA GLN A 34 17.18 2.58 1.85
C GLN A 34 18.55 1.95 2.12
N ASN A 35 18.72 0.68 1.75
CA ASN A 35 19.98 -0.04 1.88
C ASN A 35 20.15 -0.96 0.66
N ALA A 36 21.35 -1.03 0.10
CA ALA A 36 21.69 -1.85 -1.06
C ALA A 36 22.00 -3.32 -0.68
N SER A 37 21.18 -3.94 0.16
CA SER A 37 21.31 -5.33 0.58
C SER A 37 20.02 -6.11 0.40
N ASP A 38 20.12 -7.43 0.45
CA ASP A 38 18.97 -8.32 0.29
C ASP A 38 17.84 -7.99 1.28
N GLY A 39 16.59 -8.07 0.80
CA GLY A 39 15.41 -7.79 1.58
C GLY A 39 15.00 -6.31 1.62
N TYR A 40 15.82 -5.41 1.09
CA TYR A 40 15.50 -3.98 1.02
C TYR A 40 14.97 -3.59 -0.36
N TRP A 41 13.80 -2.96 -0.40
CA TRP A 41 13.22 -2.40 -1.63
C TRP A 41 12.11 -1.40 -1.30
N PHE A 42 11.68 -0.63 -2.29
CA PHE A 42 10.52 0.27 -2.20
C PHE A 42 9.39 -0.26 -3.09
N GLY A 43 8.14 -0.25 -2.60
CA GLY A 43 6.99 -0.68 -3.37
C GLY A 43 5.75 -0.93 -2.51
N GLY A 44 4.81 -1.73 -3.04
CA GLY A 44 3.55 -2.03 -2.36
C GLY A 44 2.59 -0.84 -2.35
N GLY A 45 2.59 -0.05 -3.43
CA GLY A 45 1.70 1.07 -3.62
C GLY A 45 1.30 1.23 -5.08
N ASN A 46 0.95 2.45 -5.49
CA ASN A 46 0.54 2.76 -6.84
C ASN A 46 1.11 4.10 -7.35
N VAL A 47 0.97 4.31 -8.64
CA VAL A 47 1.25 5.59 -9.29
C VAL A 47 -0.06 6.20 -9.77
N ILE A 48 -0.22 7.49 -9.55
CA ILE A 48 -1.32 8.29 -10.09
C ILE A 48 -0.79 9.54 -10.80
N MET A 49 -1.58 10.09 -11.72
CA MET A 49 -1.29 11.38 -12.36
C MET A 49 -1.92 12.50 -11.54
N ASP A 50 -1.14 13.52 -11.21
CA ASP A 50 -1.59 14.73 -10.54
C ASP A 50 -2.27 15.71 -11.52
N LYS A 51 -2.86 16.80 -10.99
CA LYS A 51 -3.59 17.80 -11.77
C LYS A 51 -2.71 18.55 -12.76
N ASP A 52 -1.45 18.74 -12.42
CA ASP A 52 -0.44 19.43 -13.24
C ASP A 52 0.26 18.51 -14.25
N GLY A 53 -0.13 17.24 -14.32
CA GLY A 53 0.47 16.23 -15.19
C GLY A 53 1.70 15.52 -14.58
N SER A 54 2.16 15.94 -13.42
CA SER A 54 3.20 15.21 -12.69
C SER A 54 2.68 13.86 -12.18
N LEU A 55 3.58 12.98 -11.81
CA LEU A 55 3.26 11.67 -11.26
C LEU A 55 3.48 11.66 -9.75
N LEU A 56 2.57 11.00 -9.05
CA LEU A 56 2.68 10.70 -7.63
C LEU A 56 2.81 9.19 -7.46
N LEU A 57 3.89 8.75 -6.84
CA LEU A 57 4.16 7.35 -6.51
C LEU A 57 4.10 7.19 -4.99
N CYS A 58 3.24 6.34 -4.49
CA CYS A 58 3.23 5.98 -3.07
C CYS A 58 3.71 4.55 -2.86
N GLY A 59 4.22 4.25 -1.66
CA GLY A 59 4.64 2.91 -1.28
C GLY A 59 5.36 2.90 0.05
N ARG A 60 5.77 1.72 0.47
CA ARG A 60 6.56 1.52 1.68
C ARG A 60 7.99 1.12 1.38
N TYR A 61 8.88 1.46 2.27
CA TYR A 61 10.20 0.88 2.30
C TYR A 61 10.17 -0.47 3.01
N ARG A 62 10.63 -1.48 2.31
CA ARG A 62 10.87 -2.80 2.85
C ARG A 62 12.30 -2.91 3.37
N ASN A 63 12.45 -3.62 4.47
CA ASN A 63 13.73 -3.88 5.10
C ASN A 63 13.92 -5.37 5.37
N TYR A 64 15.08 -5.76 5.83
CA TYR A 64 15.41 -7.18 6.10
C TYR A 64 14.43 -7.88 7.04
N GLY A 65 13.88 -7.15 8.01
CA GLY A 65 12.87 -7.67 8.95
C GLY A 65 11.51 -8.01 8.33
N ASP A 66 11.26 -7.62 7.08
CA ASP A 66 10.04 -7.94 6.33
C ASP A 66 10.06 -9.40 5.81
N SER A 67 10.43 -10.35 6.65
CA SER A 67 10.46 -11.74 6.24
C SER A 67 9.06 -12.35 6.18
N ARG A 68 8.88 -13.33 5.29
CA ARG A 68 7.62 -14.05 5.12
C ARG A 68 7.22 -14.88 6.34
N THR A 69 8.13 -15.11 7.26
CA THR A 69 7.87 -15.93 8.43
C THR A 69 7.14 -15.20 9.55
N GLY A 70 6.97 -13.88 9.45
CA GLY A 70 6.37 -13.05 10.49
C GLY A 70 7.18 -12.95 11.78
N THR A 71 8.24 -13.72 11.89
CA THR A 71 9.16 -13.75 13.02
C THR A 71 10.57 -13.38 12.57
N GLY A 72 10.66 -12.61 11.49
CA GLY A 72 11.93 -12.17 10.96
C GLY A 72 12.75 -11.42 11.98
N ALA A 73 14.06 -11.63 11.96
CA ALA A 73 14.97 -10.86 12.78
C ALA A 73 14.89 -9.37 12.37
N GLY A 74 14.66 -8.51 13.34
CA GLY A 74 14.66 -7.07 13.17
C GLY A 74 13.28 -6.44 12.92
N GLU A 75 13.29 -5.15 12.78
CA GLU A 75 12.09 -4.33 12.57
C GLU A 75 11.60 -4.41 11.13
N ARG A 76 10.30 -4.27 10.94
CA ARG A 76 9.63 -4.36 9.63
C ARG A 76 8.76 -3.14 9.37
N GLY A 77 8.60 -2.81 8.06
CA GLY A 77 7.65 -1.81 7.61
C GLY A 77 7.81 -0.47 8.33
N LEU A 78 8.99 0.16 8.20
CA LEU A 78 9.36 1.32 9.01
C LEU A 78 8.78 2.63 8.48
N GLU A 79 8.61 2.76 7.17
CA GLU A 79 8.25 4.03 6.53
C GLU A 79 7.34 3.80 5.32
N PHE A 80 6.29 4.58 5.21
CA PHE A 80 5.51 4.79 4.00
C PHE A 80 5.84 6.16 3.42
N ALA A 81 6.05 6.25 2.10
CA ALA A 81 6.45 7.49 1.48
C ALA A 81 5.68 7.79 0.19
N ILE A 82 5.55 9.07 -0.11
CA ILE A 82 4.98 9.58 -1.36
C ILE A 82 6.04 10.41 -2.06
N PHE A 83 6.23 10.11 -3.33
CA PHE A 83 7.18 10.77 -4.21
C PHE A 83 6.45 11.47 -5.35
N ARG A 84 7.04 12.54 -5.86
CA ARG A 84 6.61 13.25 -7.06
C ARG A 84 7.69 13.22 -8.12
N SER A 85 7.30 13.07 -9.39
CA SER A 85 8.17 13.24 -10.54
C SER A 85 7.43 13.93 -11.68
N PRO A 86 8.09 14.78 -12.49
CA PRO A 86 7.48 15.39 -13.67
C PRO A 86 7.17 14.37 -14.78
N ASP A 87 7.88 13.24 -14.80
CA ASP A 87 7.72 12.17 -15.78
C ASP A 87 8.17 10.81 -15.23
N PRO A 88 7.84 9.68 -15.88
CA PRO A 88 8.17 8.33 -15.39
C PRO A 88 9.67 8.05 -15.23
N PHE A 89 10.50 8.72 -16.00
CA PHE A 89 11.96 8.53 -16.06
C PHE A 89 12.73 9.63 -15.34
N GLY A 90 12.00 10.60 -14.78
CA GLY A 90 12.56 11.73 -14.05
C GLY A 90 13.05 11.38 -12.65
N ASN A 91 13.54 12.39 -11.97
CA ASN A 91 13.92 12.27 -10.56
C ASN A 91 12.64 12.24 -9.69
N TRP A 92 12.54 11.24 -8.83
CA TRP A 92 11.48 11.09 -7.85
C TRP A 92 11.86 11.79 -6.55
N GLU A 93 11.20 12.90 -6.26
CA GLU A 93 11.38 13.67 -5.02
C GLU A 93 10.42 13.16 -3.94
N LYS A 94 10.94 12.84 -2.74
CA LYS A 94 10.11 12.50 -1.59
C LYS A 94 9.42 13.75 -1.07
N ILE A 95 8.10 13.83 -1.16
CA ILE A 95 7.30 14.98 -0.74
C ILE A 95 6.55 14.74 0.57
N LYS A 96 6.34 13.47 0.96
CA LYS A 96 5.68 13.11 2.22
C LYS A 96 6.16 11.75 2.69
N SER A 97 6.22 11.55 4.02
CA SER A 97 6.42 10.23 4.60
C SER A 97 5.73 10.09 5.96
N PHE A 98 5.55 8.85 6.37
CA PHE A 98 4.96 8.46 7.65
C PHE A 98 5.77 7.33 8.25
N THR A 99 6.13 7.47 9.51
CA THR A 99 6.72 6.42 10.34
C THR A 99 5.64 5.58 11.01
N LYS A 100 6.03 4.51 11.68
CA LYS A 100 5.07 3.69 12.46
C LYS A 100 4.38 4.51 13.55
N SER A 101 5.10 5.40 14.22
CA SER A 101 4.52 6.27 15.25
C SER A 101 3.52 7.29 14.70
N ASP A 102 3.72 7.77 13.47
CA ASP A 102 2.76 8.66 12.80
C ASP A 102 1.43 7.95 12.50
N LEU A 103 1.49 6.64 12.22
CA LEU A 103 0.32 5.83 11.85
C LEU A 103 -0.30 5.09 13.04
N ALA A 104 0.21 5.29 14.24
CA ALA A 104 -0.43 4.80 15.46
C ALA A 104 -1.78 5.51 15.65
N CYS A 105 -2.84 4.76 15.90
CA CYS A 105 -4.18 5.31 16.08
C CYS A 105 -5.02 4.46 17.04
N ASN A 106 -6.04 5.07 17.64
CA ASN A 106 -6.96 4.40 18.57
C ASN A 106 -6.27 3.68 19.74
N GLY A 107 -5.11 4.19 20.19
CA GLY A 107 -4.33 3.59 21.27
C GLY A 107 -3.58 2.30 20.88
N LEU A 108 -3.49 2.00 19.59
CA LEU A 108 -2.74 0.85 19.07
C LEU A 108 -1.47 1.33 18.34
N ASP A 109 -0.35 0.74 18.70
CA ASP A 109 0.91 0.93 18.00
C ASP A 109 0.93 0.17 16.67
N VAL A 110 1.79 0.61 15.75
CA VAL A 110 2.01 -0.05 14.46
C VAL A 110 3.22 -0.97 14.57
N VAL A 111 2.99 -2.26 14.35
CA VAL A 111 4.06 -3.27 14.28
C VAL A 111 4.78 -3.17 12.93
N SER A 112 4.02 -3.04 11.84
CA SER A 112 4.55 -2.96 10.48
C SER A 112 3.64 -2.12 9.59
N ILE A 113 4.25 -1.27 8.75
CA ILE A 113 3.56 -0.62 7.64
C ILE A 113 3.62 -1.56 6.44
N GLU A 114 2.46 -1.79 5.82
CA GLU A 114 2.34 -2.62 4.63
C GLU A 114 2.04 -1.76 3.38
N GLY A 115 1.39 -2.31 2.39
CA GLY A 115 1.04 -1.59 1.17
C GLY A 115 0.03 -0.48 1.39
N GLY A 116 -0.10 0.38 0.40
CA GLY A 116 -1.09 1.45 0.40
C GLY A 116 -1.51 1.85 -1.00
N GLY A 117 -2.52 2.70 -1.09
CA GLY A 117 -3.00 3.22 -2.35
C GLY A 117 -3.40 4.68 -2.24
N LEU A 118 -2.99 5.47 -3.20
CA LEU A 118 -3.33 6.88 -3.34
C LEU A 118 -4.37 7.03 -4.45
N LEU A 119 -5.42 7.80 -4.20
CA LEU A 119 -6.43 8.15 -5.17
C LEU A 119 -6.58 9.66 -5.24
N ARG A 120 -6.59 10.22 -6.45
CA ARG A 120 -6.97 11.60 -6.69
C ARG A 120 -8.48 11.68 -6.90
N THR A 121 -9.13 12.58 -6.19
CA THR A 121 -10.55 12.90 -6.29
C THR A 121 -10.75 14.34 -6.78
N GLU A 122 -11.99 14.74 -7.01
CA GLU A 122 -12.31 16.15 -7.32
C GLU A 122 -11.95 17.09 -6.16
N LYS A 123 -12.03 16.61 -4.91
CA LYS A 123 -11.80 17.41 -3.69
C LYS A 123 -10.35 17.38 -3.19
N GLY A 124 -9.49 16.54 -3.80
CA GLY A 124 -8.11 16.38 -3.38
C GLY A 124 -7.65 14.93 -3.48
N TYR A 125 -7.13 14.38 -2.39
CA TYR A 125 -6.54 13.05 -2.38
C TYR A 125 -7.06 12.23 -1.21
N GLU A 126 -7.17 10.94 -1.45
CA GLU A 126 -7.44 9.92 -0.46
C GLU A 126 -6.25 8.96 -0.42
N LEU A 127 -5.71 8.74 0.76
CA LEU A 127 -4.62 7.81 1.01
C LEU A 127 -5.13 6.68 1.90
N PHE A 128 -4.98 5.46 1.42
CA PHE A 128 -5.29 4.23 2.16
C PHE A 128 -3.98 3.53 2.48
N ILE A 129 -3.76 3.18 3.74
CA ILE A 129 -2.54 2.51 4.19
C ILE A 129 -2.92 1.27 4.98
N SER A 130 -2.33 0.15 4.62
CA SER A 130 -2.43 -1.08 5.39
C SER A 130 -1.36 -1.09 6.48
N THR A 131 -1.79 -1.29 7.72
CA THR A 131 -0.90 -1.37 8.88
C THR A 131 -1.22 -2.58 9.72
N GLU A 132 -0.19 -3.24 10.22
CA GLU A 132 -0.28 -4.25 11.25
C GLU A 132 -0.26 -3.56 12.61
N LYS A 133 -1.37 -3.63 13.34
CA LYS A 133 -1.51 -3.03 14.66
C LYS A 133 -1.10 -4.02 15.74
N ASP A 134 -0.47 -3.52 16.81
CA ASP A 134 -0.19 -4.31 18.02
C ASP A 134 -1.50 -4.63 18.74
N LYS A 135 -2.16 -5.65 18.24
CA LYS A 135 -3.44 -6.15 18.72
C LYS A 135 -3.37 -7.67 18.87
N SER A 136 -3.82 -8.18 20.00
CA SER A 136 -3.98 -9.61 20.22
C SER A 136 -5.09 -10.18 19.34
N TYR A 137 -4.95 -11.45 18.98
CA TYR A 137 -6.02 -12.19 18.34
C TYR A 137 -7.22 -12.33 19.29
N PRO A 138 -8.42 -12.54 18.75
CA PRO A 138 -9.61 -12.77 19.56
C PRO A 138 -9.47 -13.91 20.55
N GLU A 139 -10.25 -13.87 21.61
CA GLU A 139 -10.25 -14.87 22.70
C GLU A 139 -10.35 -16.31 22.15
N GLY A 140 -9.51 -17.18 22.63
CA GLY A 140 -9.40 -18.58 22.22
C GLY A 140 -8.52 -18.83 20.99
N PHE A 141 -8.00 -17.76 20.35
CA PHE A 141 -7.14 -17.86 19.16
C PHE A 141 -5.74 -17.26 19.36
N GLU A 142 -5.43 -16.79 20.56
CA GLU A 142 -4.15 -16.18 20.90
C GLU A 142 -2.97 -17.11 20.63
N GLY A 143 -3.18 -18.43 20.80
CA GLY A 143 -2.16 -19.46 20.54
C GLY A 143 -1.73 -19.59 19.08
N PHE A 144 -2.50 -19.04 18.14
CA PHE A 144 -2.15 -19.00 16.71
C PHE A 144 -1.36 -17.74 16.33
N GLN A 145 -1.34 -16.72 17.19
CA GLN A 145 -0.62 -15.48 16.93
C GLN A 145 0.89 -15.71 17.08
N LYS A 146 1.63 -15.43 16.02
CA LYS A 146 3.08 -15.54 16.05
C LYS A 146 3.68 -14.41 16.90
N PRO A 147 4.74 -14.66 17.65
CA PRO A 147 5.44 -13.62 18.40
C PRO A 147 5.84 -12.44 17.50
N GLY A 148 5.61 -11.21 17.97
CA GLY A 148 5.94 -9.99 17.24
C GLY A 148 5.03 -9.68 16.04
N THR A 149 3.86 -10.34 15.96
CA THR A 149 2.82 -10.04 14.96
C THR A 149 1.58 -9.45 15.63
N GLY A 150 0.78 -8.75 14.83
CA GLY A 150 -0.48 -8.14 15.23
C GLY A 150 -1.61 -8.43 14.24
N VAL A 151 -2.57 -7.54 14.17
CA VAL A 151 -3.73 -7.63 13.29
C VAL A 151 -3.69 -6.52 12.25
N TRP A 152 -3.89 -6.88 10.97
CA TRP A 152 -3.87 -5.94 9.87
C TRP A 152 -5.21 -5.24 9.70
N SER A 153 -5.12 -3.93 9.49
CA SER A 153 -6.26 -3.07 9.20
C SER A 153 -5.90 -2.08 8.08
N ILE A 154 -6.91 -1.42 7.52
CA ILE A 154 -6.73 -0.35 6.57
C ILE A 154 -7.13 0.97 7.21
N ASP A 155 -6.19 1.90 7.18
CA ASP A 155 -6.34 3.27 7.65
C ASP A 155 -6.50 4.22 6.47
N TRP A 156 -7.17 5.35 6.67
CA TRP A 156 -7.54 6.32 5.66
C TRP A 156 -7.23 7.74 6.08
N LEU A 157 -6.68 8.51 5.15
CA LEU A 157 -6.42 9.94 5.25
C LEU A 157 -6.98 10.68 4.03
N VAL A 158 -7.56 11.85 4.26
CA VAL A 158 -8.07 12.75 3.21
C VAL A 158 -7.39 14.10 3.31
N THR A 159 -7.09 14.69 2.17
CA THR A 159 -6.49 16.02 2.10
C THR A 159 -6.82 16.72 0.77
N ASP A 160 -6.73 18.02 0.75
CA ASP A 160 -6.77 18.85 -0.47
C ASP A 160 -5.43 18.85 -1.23
N ARG A 161 -4.31 18.66 -0.51
CA ARG A 161 -2.94 18.64 -1.03
C ARG A 161 -2.11 17.58 -0.31
N ILE A 162 -1.24 16.88 -1.04
CA ILE A 162 -0.41 15.80 -0.47
C ILE A 162 0.43 16.27 0.72
N GLU A 163 0.99 17.46 0.62
CA GLU A 163 1.84 18.04 1.68
C GLU A 163 1.08 18.24 3.00
N ASN A 164 -0.25 18.43 2.91
CA ASN A 164 -1.16 18.64 4.04
C ASN A 164 -1.66 17.34 4.68
N LEU A 165 -1.27 16.16 4.18
CA LEU A 165 -1.61 14.89 4.83
C LEU A 165 -1.18 14.91 6.29
N ASN A 166 -2.15 14.77 7.19
CA ASN A 166 -1.93 14.91 8.63
C ASN A 166 -2.27 13.61 9.36
N PRO A 167 -1.28 12.91 9.91
CA PRO A 167 -1.50 11.65 10.64
C PRO A 167 -2.50 11.76 11.80
N SER A 168 -2.62 12.93 12.44
CA SER A 168 -3.59 13.12 13.53
C SER A 168 -5.06 12.97 13.10
N LYS A 169 -5.32 12.97 11.78
CA LYS A 169 -6.64 12.76 11.18
C LYS A 169 -6.84 11.34 10.65
N LEU A 170 -5.93 10.42 10.96
CA LEU A 170 -5.99 9.04 10.53
C LEU A 170 -7.24 8.35 11.09
N ILE A 171 -7.97 7.67 10.22
CA ILE A 171 -9.17 6.92 10.57
C ILE A 171 -8.96 5.47 10.13
N SER A 172 -9.12 4.52 11.06
CA SER A 172 -9.15 3.10 10.73
C SER A 172 -10.53 2.75 10.17
N ILE A 173 -10.62 2.53 8.87
CA ILE A 173 -11.90 2.33 8.16
C ILE A 173 -12.28 0.88 7.99
N LEU A 174 -11.30 -0.01 7.84
CA LEU A 174 -11.52 -1.45 7.70
C LEU A 174 -10.75 -2.19 8.79
N LYS A 175 -11.49 -2.69 9.74
CA LYS A 175 -11.03 -3.54 10.84
C LYS A 175 -12.13 -4.54 11.17
N THR A 176 -11.75 -5.71 11.64
CA THR A 176 -12.70 -6.76 12.02
C THR A 176 -12.18 -7.53 13.21
N GLU A 177 -13.09 -8.21 13.88
CA GLU A 177 -12.83 -9.23 14.89
C GLU A 177 -13.35 -10.60 14.44
N ASP A 178 -13.94 -10.66 13.24
CA ASP A 178 -14.35 -11.91 12.63
C ASP A 178 -13.13 -12.71 12.20
N LEU A 179 -13.01 -13.92 12.70
CA LEU A 179 -11.89 -14.83 12.42
C LEU A 179 -11.74 -15.19 10.95
N ALA A 180 -12.83 -15.20 10.21
CA ALA A 180 -12.80 -15.49 8.77
C ALA A 180 -12.18 -14.36 7.95
N THR A 181 -12.16 -13.14 8.50
CA THR A 181 -11.68 -11.91 7.84
C THR A 181 -10.79 -11.07 8.76
N LEU A 182 -10.08 -11.71 9.69
CA LEU A 182 -9.34 -11.02 10.75
C LEU A 182 -8.30 -10.04 10.21
N HIS A 183 -7.59 -10.42 9.16
CA HIS A 183 -6.58 -9.58 8.53
C HIS A 183 -7.12 -8.92 7.26
N ILE A 184 -7.11 -7.60 7.23
CA ILE A 184 -7.53 -6.77 6.08
C ILE A 184 -6.34 -5.93 5.65
N LYS A 185 -5.88 -6.09 4.37
CA LYS A 185 -4.66 -5.45 3.88
C LYS A 185 -4.68 -5.19 2.38
N ASP A 186 -3.60 -4.55 1.90
CA ASP A 186 -3.29 -4.31 0.49
C ASP A 186 -4.40 -3.54 -0.24
N PRO A 187 -4.72 -2.30 0.19
CA PRO A 187 -5.80 -1.51 -0.40
C PRO A 187 -5.47 -1.05 -1.81
N VAL A 188 -6.41 -1.21 -2.72
CA VAL A 188 -6.37 -0.67 -4.09
C VAL A 188 -7.60 0.23 -4.28
N PRO A 189 -7.46 1.55 -4.12
CA PRO A 189 -8.56 2.47 -4.31
C PRO A 189 -8.82 2.73 -5.80
N LEU A 190 -10.09 2.77 -6.17
CA LEU A 190 -10.55 3.03 -7.51
C LEU A 190 -11.65 4.11 -7.50
N PRO A 191 -11.72 4.98 -8.51
CA PRO A 191 -12.83 5.90 -8.64
C PRO A 191 -14.14 5.12 -8.87
N HIS A 192 -15.19 5.43 -8.10
CA HIS A 192 -16.49 4.81 -8.28
C HIS A 192 -17.34 5.66 -9.27
N PRO A 193 -18.00 5.06 -10.28
CA PRO A 193 -18.69 5.79 -11.33
C PRO A 193 -19.79 6.74 -10.85
N ASN A 194 -20.44 6.40 -9.75
CA ASN A 194 -21.62 7.16 -9.26
C ASN A 194 -21.31 8.12 -8.12
N SER A 195 -20.15 8.08 -7.55
CA SER A 195 -19.56 8.98 -6.53
C SER A 195 -18.66 8.23 -5.57
N GLY A 196 -17.63 8.89 -5.07
CA GLY A 196 -16.77 8.37 -4.03
C GLY A 196 -15.73 7.35 -4.52
N THR A 197 -15.29 6.51 -3.62
CA THR A 197 -14.18 5.58 -3.82
C THR A 197 -14.66 4.15 -3.61
N ALA A 198 -14.37 3.28 -4.58
CA ALA A 198 -14.40 1.84 -4.39
C ALA A 198 -13.04 1.36 -3.89
N LEU A 199 -13.02 0.45 -2.93
CA LEU A 199 -11.79 -0.10 -2.38
C LEU A 199 -11.77 -1.61 -2.57
N LEU A 200 -10.78 -2.10 -3.33
CA LEU A 200 -10.42 -3.51 -3.36
C LEU A 200 -9.37 -3.76 -2.28
N PHE A 201 -9.43 -4.88 -1.63
CA PHE A 201 -8.46 -5.27 -0.60
C PHE A 201 -8.39 -6.79 -0.44
N CYS A 202 -7.31 -7.27 0.15
CA CYS A 202 -7.18 -8.66 0.55
C CYS A 202 -7.70 -8.83 1.98
N ASN A 203 -8.45 -9.89 2.22
CA ASN A 203 -8.78 -10.35 3.56
C ASN A 203 -8.41 -11.82 3.72
N HIS A 204 -8.05 -12.22 4.91
CA HIS A 204 -7.77 -13.62 5.22
C HIS A 204 -7.96 -13.89 6.72
N PRO A 205 -8.18 -15.15 7.11
CA PRO A 205 -8.23 -15.55 8.51
C PRO A 205 -6.85 -15.42 9.18
N PHE A 206 -6.80 -15.74 10.46
CA PHE A 206 -5.59 -15.80 11.27
C PHE A 206 -4.54 -16.80 10.75
#